data_0942736f343b8b018128b55906f9cb39
#
_entry.id   0942736f343b8b018128b55906f9cb39
#
_cell.length_a   1.000
_cell.length_b   1.000
_cell.length_c   1.000
_cell.angle_alpha   90.00
_cell.angle_beta   90.00
_cell.angle_gamma   90.00
#
_symmetry.space_group_name_H-M   'P 1'
#
loop_
_entity.id
_entity.type
_entity.pdbx_description
1 polymer ?
#
loop_
_entity_poly.entity_id
_entity_poly.type
_entity_poly.pdbx_seq_one_letter_code
_entity_poly.pdbx_strand_id
1 'polypeptide(L)'
;MNDQQLVNASQYPVHGAGLGLRRPLLDKLMADPPTDVDFMEVAPENWIHVGGNQGKKLRFFTERYPFVIHGLSLSIGAPSPLNEQLVRDIKDFMAEHQIRMYSEHLSYCGDDGQLSDLMPIPFTEEAVRYV
;
A
#
# COMPACT_ATOMS: atom_id res chain seq x y z
N MET A 1 -12.24 6.94 -32.82
CA MET A 1 -11.45 5.90 -32.10
C MET A 1 -10.46 6.65 -31.22
N ASN A 2 -10.66 6.60 -29.91
CA ASN A 2 -9.71 7.22 -28.99
C ASN A 2 -8.47 6.35 -28.93
N ASP A 3 -7.35 6.87 -29.41
CA ASP A 3 -6.04 6.33 -29.12
C ASP A 3 -5.86 6.36 -27.59
N GLN A 4 -6.13 5.23 -26.94
CA GLN A 4 -5.62 5.01 -25.60
C GLN A 4 -4.10 5.04 -25.73
N GLN A 5 -3.49 6.16 -25.40
CA GLN A 5 -2.06 6.24 -25.21
C GLN A 5 -1.70 5.14 -24.21
N LEU A 6 -1.04 4.11 -24.71
CA LEU A 6 -0.40 3.09 -23.88
C LEU A 6 0.54 3.85 -22.95
N VAL A 7 0.15 3.99 -21.70
CA VAL A 7 0.95 4.69 -20.70
C VAL A 7 2.25 3.91 -20.58
N ASN A 8 3.36 4.56 -20.88
CA ASN A 8 4.66 3.91 -20.84
C ASN A 8 5.00 3.50 -19.40
N ALA A 9 5.37 2.25 -19.17
CA ALA A 9 5.74 1.73 -17.85
C ALA A 9 6.81 2.58 -17.14
N SER A 10 7.69 3.26 -17.88
CA SER A 10 8.68 4.18 -17.33
C SER A 10 8.10 5.44 -16.66
N GLN A 11 6.81 5.72 -16.85
CA GLN A 11 6.12 6.84 -16.21
C GLN A 11 5.62 6.50 -14.79
N TYR A 12 5.61 5.23 -14.42
CA TYR A 12 5.23 4.80 -13.07
C TYR A 12 6.40 4.94 -12.09
N PRO A 13 6.12 5.22 -10.82
CA PRO A 13 7.15 5.32 -9.77
C PRO A 13 7.96 4.05 -9.57
N VAL A 14 7.38 2.91 -9.91
CA VAL A 14 7.99 1.58 -9.82
C VAL A 14 7.66 0.75 -11.06
N HIS A 15 8.56 -0.16 -11.40
CA HIS A 15 8.38 -1.15 -12.47
C HIS A 15 9.25 -2.38 -12.19
N GLY A 16 9.04 -3.46 -12.94
CA GLY A 16 9.80 -4.69 -12.79
C GLY A 16 9.19 -5.67 -11.80
N ALA A 17 10.01 -6.44 -11.11
CA ALA A 17 9.61 -7.45 -10.14
C ALA A 17 9.69 -6.91 -8.71
N GLY A 18 8.57 -6.99 -7.96
CA GLY A 18 8.50 -6.53 -6.58
C GLY A 18 8.44 -7.66 -5.55
N LEU A 19 8.87 -7.36 -4.33
CA LEU A 19 8.82 -8.26 -3.19
C LEU A 19 7.95 -7.68 -2.08
N GLY A 20 6.94 -8.42 -1.64
CA GLY A 20 6.19 -8.11 -0.41
C GLY A 20 7.10 -8.27 0.82
N LEU A 21 7.49 -7.16 1.42
CA LEU A 21 8.36 -7.17 2.59
C LEU A 21 7.58 -7.57 3.84
N ARG A 22 7.90 -8.72 4.42
CA ARG A 22 7.26 -9.29 5.59
C ARG A 22 8.20 -9.27 6.80
N ARG A 23 7.65 -8.99 8.00
CA ARG A 23 8.46 -8.91 9.23
C ARG A 23 9.36 -10.11 9.47
N PRO A 24 8.92 -11.38 9.26
CA PRO A 24 9.79 -12.54 9.45
C PRO A 24 11.00 -12.62 8.50
N LEU A 25 10.97 -11.86 7.40
CA LEU A 25 12.05 -11.85 6.41
C LEU A 25 13.08 -10.76 6.67
N LEU A 26 12.78 -9.76 7.50
CA LEU A 26 13.62 -8.56 7.67
C LEU A 26 15.08 -8.89 7.99
N ASP A 27 15.33 -9.69 9.00
CA ASP A 27 16.70 -9.96 9.44
C ASP A 27 17.50 -10.75 8.39
N LYS A 28 16.85 -11.69 7.71
CA LYS A 28 17.48 -12.44 6.64
C LYS A 28 17.80 -11.55 5.44
N LEU A 29 16.85 -10.72 5.02
CA LEU A 29 17.05 -9.80 3.89
C LEU A 29 17.99 -8.64 4.22
N MET A 30 18.13 -8.26 5.48
CA MET A 30 19.15 -7.28 5.90
C MET A 30 20.55 -7.87 5.85
N ALA A 31 20.71 -9.16 6.20
CA ALA A 31 22.00 -9.85 6.14
C ALA A 31 22.46 -10.10 4.69
N ASP A 32 21.52 -10.35 3.78
CA ASP A 32 21.78 -10.58 2.36
C ASP A 32 20.71 -9.85 1.52
N PRO A 33 20.90 -8.54 1.27
CA PRO A 33 19.94 -7.73 0.52
C PRO A 33 19.78 -8.22 -0.92
N PRO A 34 18.53 -8.44 -1.41
CA PRO A 34 18.30 -8.96 -2.74
C PRO A 34 18.74 -7.96 -3.83
N THR A 35 19.37 -8.46 -4.88
CA THR A 35 19.84 -7.66 -6.03
C THR A 35 18.95 -7.80 -7.25
N ASP A 36 18.01 -8.73 -7.24
CA ASP A 36 17.09 -9.08 -8.32
C ASP A 36 15.64 -8.64 -8.06
N VAL A 37 15.47 -7.72 -7.13
CA VAL A 37 14.19 -7.09 -6.78
C VAL A 37 14.22 -5.61 -7.16
N ASP A 38 13.28 -5.19 -7.97
CA ASP A 38 13.19 -3.81 -8.46
C ASP A 38 12.50 -2.86 -7.46
N PHE A 39 11.54 -3.38 -6.68
CA PHE A 39 10.84 -2.63 -5.64
C PHE A 39 10.32 -3.53 -4.53
N MET A 40 9.89 -2.92 -3.43
CA MET A 40 9.26 -3.64 -2.32
C MET A 40 7.86 -3.09 -2.03
N GLU A 41 7.03 -3.92 -1.40
CA GLU A 41 5.67 -3.58 -0.99
C GLU A 41 5.46 -3.85 0.49
N VAL A 42 4.74 -2.94 1.16
CA VAL A 42 4.23 -3.14 2.52
C VAL A 42 2.79 -2.65 2.64
N ALA A 43 2.05 -3.22 3.58
CA ALA A 43 0.77 -2.67 4.00
C ALA A 43 1.03 -1.55 5.03
N PRO A 44 0.58 -0.32 4.79
CA PRO A 44 0.89 0.81 5.67
C PRO A 44 0.35 0.62 7.08
N GLU A 45 -0.81 -0.02 7.25
CA GLU A 45 -1.43 -0.30 8.54
C GLU A 45 -0.53 -1.11 9.49
N ASN A 46 0.36 -1.92 8.93
CA ASN A 46 1.31 -2.71 9.72
C ASN A 46 2.53 -1.92 10.19
N TRP A 47 2.72 -0.69 9.69
CA TRP A 47 3.94 0.08 9.91
C TRP A 47 3.71 1.51 10.41
N ILE A 48 2.54 2.08 10.18
CA ILE A 48 2.15 3.39 10.73
C ILE A 48 2.32 3.35 12.25
N HIS A 49 2.97 4.38 12.80
CA HIS A 49 3.32 4.52 14.22
C HIS A 49 4.26 3.44 14.78
N VAL A 50 4.86 2.61 13.94
CA VAL A 50 5.84 1.62 14.36
C VAL A 50 7.23 2.24 14.38
N GLY A 51 7.73 2.49 15.58
CA GLY A 51 9.07 3.02 15.81
C GLY A 51 10.08 1.97 16.29
N GLY A 52 11.10 2.44 17.00
CA GLY A 52 12.11 1.59 17.62
C GLY A 52 12.87 0.73 16.61
N ASN A 53 13.19 -0.50 17.02
CA ASN A 53 13.99 -1.41 16.20
C ASN A 53 13.28 -1.81 14.88
N GLN A 54 11.98 -2.02 14.93
CA GLN A 54 11.21 -2.39 13.73
C GLN A 54 11.15 -1.25 12.72
N GLY A 55 10.93 -0.02 13.18
CA GLY A 55 10.97 1.16 12.31
C GLY A 55 12.36 1.36 11.66
N LYS A 56 13.44 1.12 12.40
CA LYS A 56 14.81 1.18 11.86
C LYS A 56 15.04 0.10 10.78
N LYS A 57 14.52 -1.10 10.97
CA LYS A 57 14.59 -2.17 9.97
C LYS A 57 13.82 -1.80 8.70
N LEU A 58 12.61 -1.26 8.82
CA LEU A 58 11.89 -0.78 7.65
C LEU A 58 12.67 0.30 6.91
N ARG A 59 13.21 1.29 7.63
CA ARG A 59 13.99 2.39 7.06
C ARG A 59 15.22 1.88 6.30
N PHE A 60 15.88 0.84 6.79
CA PHE A 60 16.98 0.19 6.05
C PHE A 60 16.59 -0.18 4.62
N PHE A 61 15.37 -0.68 4.41
CA PHE A 61 14.88 -1.06 3.09
C PHE A 61 14.36 0.13 2.30
N THR A 62 13.60 1.04 2.91
CA THR A 62 13.03 2.20 2.19
C THR A 62 14.09 3.20 1.71
N GLU A 63 15.28 3.19 2.32
CA GLU A 63 16.44 3.96 1.85
C GLU A 63 17.20 3.30 0.69
N ARG A 64 16.94 2.02 0.39
CA ARG A 64 17.68 1.22 -0.60
C ARG A 64 16.86 0.82 -1.80
N TYR A 65 15.56 0.65 -1.63
CA TYR A 65 14.64 0.18 -2.67
C TYR A 65 13.51 1.17 -2.87
N PRO A 66 13.01 1.30 -4.09
CA PRO A 66 11.70 1.90 -4.33
C PRO A 66 10.61 1.11 -3.60
N PHE A 67 9.61 1.82 -3.08
CA PHE A 67 8.49 1.19 -2.36
C PHE A 67 7.16 1.57 -2.97
N VAL A 68 6.23 0.63 -2.91
CA VAL A 68 4.79 0.87 -3.01
C VAL A 68 4.14 0.47 -1.70
N ILE A 69 3.00 1.06 -1.39
CA ILE A 69 2.16 0.61 -0.30
C ILE A 69 0.80 0.17 -0.82
N HIS A 70 0.30 -0.92 -0.26
CA HIS A 70 -1.02 -1.46 -0.56
C HIS A 70 -1.83 -1.54 0.74
N GLY A 71 -2.87 -0.71 0.82
CA GLY A 71 -3.73 -0.62 2.00
C GLY A 71 -4.66 -1.81 2.16
N LEU A 72 -5.07 -2.05 3.40
CA LEU A 72 -5.89 -3.20 3.78
C LEU A 72 -7.26 -2.80 4.31
N SER A 73 -7.42 -1.61 4.88
CA SER A 73 -8.53 -1.33 5.77
C SER A 73 -9.21 0.04 5.58
N LEU A 74 -8.91 0.76 4.51
CA LEU A 74 -9.59 2.03 4.24
C LEU A 74 -11.07 1.83 3.95
N SER A 75 -11.44 0.65 3.45
CA SER A 75 -12.85 0.24 3.28
C SER A 75 -13.65 1.22 2.41
N ILE A 76 -13.12 1.54 1.23
CA ILE A 76 -13.69 2.58 0.35
C ILE A 76 -15.11 2.27 -0.13
N GLY A 77 -15.52 1.00 -0.13
CA GLY A 77 -16.86 0.55 -0.48
C GLY A 77 -17.82 0.44 0.70
N ALA A 78 -17.41 0.79 1.93
CA ALA A 78 -18.28 0.73 3.10
C ALA A 78 -19.33 1.83 3.10
N PRO A 79 -20.51 1.61 3.73
CA PRO A 79 -21.52 2.64 3.91
C PRO A 79 -21.10 3.74 4.90
N SER A 80 -20.17 3.46 5.80
CA SER A 80 -19.61 4.43 6.75
C SER A 80 -18.66 5.44 6.07
N PRO A 81 -18.50 6.67 6.63
CA PRO A 81 -17.52 7.61 6.13
C PRO A 81 -16.10 7.07 6.16
N LEU A 82 -15.26 7.52 5.23
CA LEU A 82 -13.83 7.17 5.23
C LEU A 82 -13.14 7.57 6.54
N ASN A 83 -12.25 6.72 7.00
CA ASN A 83 -11.38 7.03 8.12
C ASN A 83 -10.31 8.06 7.69
N GLU A 84 -10.64 9.34 7.81
CA GLU A 84 -9.74 10.42 7.42
C GLU A 84 -8.43 10.45 8.22
N GLN A 85 -8.44 9.94 9.45
CA GLN A 85 -7.21 9.85 10.24
C GLN A 85 -6.25 8.85 9.61
N LEU A 86 -6.75 7.68 9.19
CA LEU A 86 -5.94 6.69 8.45
C LEU A 86 -5.39 7.29 7.16
N VAL A 87 -6.17 8.06 6.42
CA VAL A 87 -5.69 8.74 5.19
C VAL A 87 -4.55 9.72 5.50
N ARG A 88 -4.66 10.50 6.59
CA ARG A 88 -3.58 11.39 7.03
C ARG A 88 -2.33 10.61 7.44
N ASP A 89 -2.50 9.55 8.22
CA ASP A 89 -1.39 8.71 8.67
C ASP A 89 -0.67 8.02 7.50
N ILE A 90 -1.42 7.56 6.49
CA ILE A 90 -0.86 7.02 5.24
C ILE A 90 -0.05 8.09 4.51
N LYS A 91 -0.60 9.30 4.37
CA LYS A 91 0.11 10.41 3.72
C LYS A 91 1.43 10.74 4.42
N ASP A 92 1.40 10.82 5.75
CA ASP A 92 2.60 11.11 6.54
C ASP A 92 3.63 9.99 6.43
N PHE A 93 3.20 8.74 6.48
CA PHE A 93 4.04 7.57 6.24
C PHE A 93 4.69 7.59 4.85
N MET A 94 3.93 7.91 3.80
CA MET A 94 4.45 8.06 2.44
C MET A 94 5.51 9.16 2.37
N ALA A 95 5.27 10.30 3.00
CA ALA A 95 6.22 11.41 3.04
C ALA A 95 7.51 11.04 3.79
N GLU A 96 7.38 10.39 4.96
CA GLU A 96 8.52 9.95 5.77
C GLU A 96 9.44 8.99 5.03
N HIS A 97 8.89 8.06 4.26
CA HIS A 97 9.62 7.02 3.54
C HIS A 97 9.82 7.33 2.05
N GLN A 98 9.43 8.51 1.58
CA GLN A 98 9.51 8.95 0.17
C GLN A 98 8.80 8.01 -0.82
N ILE A 99 7.70 7.42 -0.38
CA ILE A 99 6.87 6.53 -1.18
C ILE A 99 5.91 7.37 -2.04
N ARG A 100 5.79 7.04 -3.31
CA ARG A 100 5.02 7.80 -4.29
C ARG A 100 3.80 7.06 -4.84
N MET A 101 3.61 5.82 -4.45
CA MET A 101 2.51 4.99 -4.95
C MET A 101 1.78 4.31 -3.80
N TYR A 102 0.48 4.53 -3.76
CA TYR A 102 -0.46 3.91 -2.85
C TYR A 102 -1.60 3.27 -3.64
N SER A 103 -1.95 2.08 -3.28
CA SER A 103 -3.14 1.38 -3.78
C SER A 103 -3.98 0.84 -2.63
N GLU A 104 -5.26 0.61 -2.89
CA GLU A 104 -6.20 0.11 -1.90
C GLU A 104 -7.13 -0.92 -2.51
N HIS A 105 -7.72 -1.76 -1.68
CA HIS A 105 -8.74 -2.70 -2.12
C HIS A 105 -10.05 -2.00 -2.49
N LEU A 106 -10.59 -2.33 -3.65
CA LEU A 106 -11.92 -1.93 -4.08
C LEU A 106 -12.96 -2.82 -3.40
N SER A 107 -13.15 -2.64 -2.11
CA SER A 107 -13.94 -3.51 -1.24
C SER A 107 -14.42 -2.76 0.00
N TYR A 108 -15.12 -3.46 0.88
CA TYR A 108 -15.37 -2.99 2.25
C TYR A 108 -14.97 -4.09 3.24
N CYS A 109 -14.53 -3.70 4.43
CA CYS A 109 -14.12 -4.61 5.50
C CYS A 109 -14.79 -4.29 6.84
N GLY A 110 -15.85 -3.53 6.83
CA GLY A 110 -16.65 -3.22 8.02
C GLY A 110 -17.54 -2.02 7.81
N ASP A 111 -18.44 -1.80 8.74
CA ASP A 111 -19.28 -0.60 8.85
C ASP A 111 -18.94 0.12 10.15
N ASP A 112 -19.35 -0.39 11.32
CA ASP A 112 -18.96 0.13 12.64
C ASP A 112 -17.85 -0.68 13.31
N GLY A 113 -17.09 -1.42 12.53
CA GLY A 113 -15.98 -2.27 12.99
C GLY A 113 -15.26 -2.93 11.82
N GLN A 114 -14.12 -3.52 12.11
CA GLN A 114 -13.34 -4.19 11.08
C GLN A 114 -13.71 -5.66 11.00
N LEU A 115 -14.07 -6.12 9.81
CA LEU A 115 -14.17 -7.54 9.48
C LEU A 115 -12.78 -8.10 9.17
N SER A 116 -12.60 -9.39 9.40
CA SER A 116 -11.35 -10.08 9.05
C SER A 116 -11.16 -10.25 7.54
N ASP A 117 -12.25 -10.22 6.78
CA ASP A 117 -12.29 -10.48 5.34
C ASP A 117 -12.66 -9.21 4.56
N LEU A 118 -12.16 -9.15 3.33
CA LEU A 118 -12.53 -8.13 2.36
C LEU A 118 -13.80 -8.57 1.63
N MET A 119 -14.84 -7.75 1.74
CA MET A 119 -16.13 -8.02 1.10
C MET A 119 -16.19 -7.29 -0.26
N PRO A 120 -16.66 -7.96 -1.32
CA PRO A 120 -16.79 -7.35 -2.63
C PRO A 120 -17.90 -6.30 -2.65
N ILE A 121 -17.70 -5.24 -3.44
CA ILE A 121 -18.76 -4.29 -3.77
C ILE A 121 -19.50 -4.74 -5.05
N PRO A 122 -20.78 -4.39 -5.22
CA PRO A 122 -21.54 -4.72 -6.42
C PRO A 122 -20.95 -4.07 -7.67
N PHE A 123 -20.98 -4.77 -8.82
CA PHE A 123 -20.59 -4.21 -10.12
C PHE A 123 -21.76 -3.44 -10.74
N THR A 124 -22.07 -2.27 -10.19
CA THR A 124 -23.16 -1.40 -10.64
C THR A 124 -22.66 0.03 -10.88
N GLU A 125 -23.41 0.79 -11.70
CA GLU A 125 -23.11 2.22 -11.87
C GLU A 125 -23.19 3.02 -10.57
N GLU A 126 -24.08 2.61 -9.67
CA GLU A 126 -24.22 3.24 -8.35
C GLU A 126 -22.95 3.06 -7.52
N ALA A 127 -22.38 1.85 -7.52
CA ALA A 127 -21.13 1.57 -6.83
C ALA A 127 -19.96 2.39 -7.42
N VAL A 128 -19.89 2.53 -8.74
CA VAL A 128 -18.87 3.36 -9.40
C VAL A 128 -18.98 4.84 -9.02
N ARG A 129 -20.20 5.34 -8.85
CA ARG A 129 -20.42 6.74 -8.41
C ARG A 129 -20.18 6.94 -6.93
N TYR A 130 -20.36 5.88 -6.13
CA TYR A 130 -20.18 5.91 -4.69
C TYR A 130 -18.69 5.91 -4.30
N VAL A 131 -17.87 5.11 -4.97
CA VAL A 131 -16.43 4.95 -4.73
C VAL A 131 -15.63 6.03 -5.47
#